data_62fbee4aaccd80a342c3c472866ecdf6
#
_entry.id   62fbee4aaccd80a342c3c472866ecdf6
#
_cell.length_a   1.000
_cell.length_b   1.000
_cell.length_c   1.000
_cell.angle_alpha   90.00
_cell.angle_beta   90.00
_cell.angle_gamma   90.00
#
_symmetry.space_group_name_H-M   'P 1'
#
loop_
_entity.id
_entity.type
_entity.pdbx_description
1 polymer ?
#
loop_
_entity_poly.entity_id
_entity_poly.type
_entity_poly.pdbx_seq_one_letter_code
_entity_poly.pdbx_strand_id
1 'polypeptide(L)'
;MAEAKPTQAADAVKTVDSEPKEGLLDNIFAQVDVHAPAESVGIDDFQDAASNAEKEKGALVAAALRVFVDAISEREAPVDRVDKYLLDDLVAQIDQQISRQLDAILHHDRFQELESSWRGLKFVVDRTDFRQNVRIEMLNASKDALRESFEDVPELIQSALYKRVYTGAYDQPGADPYSAMVSNYEFENTPQDMALLQSVSKVASSSHCPFLGSVGPAFFGKDSVEEWKKIPDLAAHLSTTDYAKWNSFRETEDARYVGLTFPRFMARLPYGPETVPVKAFGYEEEVTGEDHGRYLWSNATFPLAANMVHAYIRDGWTVQIRGPQSGGKVEDLPVHLYDVGRGKQMKIPTEVPISETLEFEAANLGFIPLSIYEGRDFACFFSANAVQKPTEYDDPQATANSRINSRLPYIFLASRIAHYLKVLQRENIGATKDAGMIETELNRWMSGLITKMPNPTEDLIAKYPLRDGQITVEDVESNPGFYRVSMMVMPHFQIEGMDINLSLVGKMPKAK
;
A
#
# COMPACT_ATOMS: atom_id res chain seq x y z
N MET A 1 -1.99 -65.18 37.09
CA MET A 1 -1.33 -64.63 38.27
C MET A 1 -0.36 -63.53 37.84
N ALA A 2 -0.49 -62.42 38.48
CA ALA A 2 0.29 -61.18 38.48
C ALA A 2 -0.23 -60.11 37.52
N GLU A 3 -1.00 -59.25 38.12
CA GLU A 3 -1.40 -57.92 37.72
C GLU A 3 -0.22 -56.98 37.62
N ALA A 4 -0.20 -56.15 36.62
CA ALA A 4 0.62 -54.93 36.56
C ALA A 4 -0.27 -53.73 36.35
N LYS A 5 -0.29 -52.84 37.36
CA LYS A 5 -0.99 -51.54 37.37
C LYS A 5 -0.42 -50.59 36.33
N PRO A 6 -1.23 -49.73 35.71
CA PRO A 6 -0.75 -48.61 34.92
C PRO A 6 -0.37 -47.45 35.85
N THR A 7 0.82 -46.96 35.68
CA THR A 7 1.32 -45.73 36.30
C THR A 7 0.77 -44.52 35.57
N GLN A 8 -0.04 -43.73 36.27
CA GLN A 8 -0.42 -42.39 35.83
C GLN A 8 0.75 -41.46 35.87
N ALA A 9 1.19 -40.96 34.72
CA ALA A 9 2.00 -39.75 34.61
C ALA A 9 1.04 -38.59 34.35
N ALA A 10 0.79 -37.83 35.38
CA ALA A 10 0.11 -36.53 35.26
C ALA A 10 1.09 -35.50 34.77
N ASP A 11 1.06 -35.21 33.49
CA ASP A 11 1.71 -34.02 32.96
C ASP A 11 0.92 -32.78 33.38
N ALA A 12 1.51 -32.02 34.30
CA ALA A 12 1.04 -30.70 34.68
C ALA A 12 1.21 -29.74 33.51
N VAL A 13 0.13 -29.48 32.81
CA VAL A 13 0.02 -28.33 31.90
C VAL A 13 0.17 -27.09 32.77
N LYS A 14 1.32 -26.44 32.73
CA LYS A 14 1.49 -25.07 33.21
C LYS A 14 0.62 -24.18 32.33
N THR A 15 -0.53 -23.79 32.86
CA THR A 15 -1.25 -22.62 32.36
C THR A 15 -0.35 -21.43 32.57
N VAL A 16 0.23 -20.94 31.49
CA VAL A 16 0.82 -19.61 31.46
C VAL A 16 -0.36 -18.66 31.57
N ASP A 17 -0.54 -18.04 32.73
CA ASP A 17 -1.38 -16.86 32.91
C ASP A 17 -0.83 -15.80 31.95
N SER A 18 -1.40 -15.71 30.78
CA SER A 18 -1.25 -14.54 29.92
C SER A 18 -2.04 -13.43 30.59
N GLU A 19 -1.35 -12.52 31.24
CA GLU A 19 -1.91 -11.21 31.56
C GLU A 19 -2.63 -10.69 30.30
N PRO A 20 -3.84 -10.12 30.44
CA PRO A 20 -4.53 -9.53 29.31
C PRO A 20 -3.61 -8.44 28.75
N LYS A 21 -3.09 -8.64 27.55
CA LYS A 21 -2.36 -7.59 26.83
C LYS A 21 -3.36 -6.45 26.69
N GLU A 22 -3.12 -5.37 27.38
CA GLU A 22 -3.86 -4.12 27.23
C GLU A 22 -4.05 -3.85 25.74
N GLY A 23 -5.29 -3.63 25.34
CA GLY A 23 -5.61 -3.39 23.94
C GLY A 23 -4.90 -2.12 23.45
N LEU A 24 -4.64 -2.04 22.16
CA LEU A 24 -4.04 -0.84 21.55
C LEU A 24 -4.82 0.42 21.92
N LEU A 25 -6.15 0.32 21.99
CA LEU A 25 -7.04 1.41 22.40
C LEU A 25 -6.83 1.81 23.87
N ASP A 26 -6.68 0.84 24.78
CA ASP A 26 -6.46 1.12 26.21
C ASP A 26 -5.13 1.85 26.42
N ASN A 27 -4.10 1.49 25.67
CA ASN A 27 -2.81 2.18 25.70
C ASN A 27 -2.88 3.60 25.09
N ILE A 28 -3.69 3.80 24.07
CA ILE A 28 -3.94 5.13 23.48
C ILE A 28 -4.70 6.01 24.48
N PHE A 29 -5.77 5.51 25.09
CA PHE A 29 -6.52 6.23 26.10
C PHE A 29 -5.67 6.61 27.33
N ALA A 30 -4.74 5.75 27.76
CA ALA A 30 -3.83 6.04 28.85
C ALA A 30 -2.77 7.11 28.52
N GLN A 31 -2.51 7.39 27.24
CA GLN A 31 -1.54 8.40 26.78
C GLN A 31 -2.18 9.75 26.42
N VAL A 32 -3.50 9.79 26.28
CA VAL A 32 -4.24 11.05 26.00
C VAL A 32 -4.49 11.77 27.32
N ASP A 33 -3.78 12.89 27.53
CA ASP A 33 -3.98 13.77 28.69
C ASP A 33 -5.27 14.58 28.45
N VAL A 34 -6.37 14.12 29.05
CA VAL A 34 -7.67 14.80 28.97
C VAL A 34 -7.75 15.81 30.09
N HIS A 35 -7.42 17.06 29.83
CA HIS A 35 -7.66 18.15 30.75
C HIS A 35 -9.09 18.67 30.62
N ALA A 36 -9.98 18.26 31.52
CA ALA A 36 -11.28 18.85 31.62
C ALA A 36 -11.14 20.27 32.22
N PRO A 37 -11.78 21.31 31.65
CA PRO A 37 -11.84 22.62 32.30
C PRO A 37 -12.61 22.52 33.62
N ALA A 38 -12.09 23.17 34.69
CA ALA A 38 -12.50 22.98 36.07
C ALA A 38 -13.95 23.44 36.44
N GLU A 39 -14.75 23.93 35.48
CA GLU A 39 -16.08 24.50 35.72
C GLU A 39 -17.16 23.99 34.75
N SER A 40 -16.92 22.86 34.05
CA SER A 40 -17.88 22.31 33.10
C SER A 40 -18.38 20.94 33.56
N VAL A 41 -19.61 20.61 33.17
CA VAL A 41 -20.17 19.26 33.35
C VAL A 41 -19.24 18.24 32.65
N GLY A 42 -18.68 17.31 33.40
CA GLY A 42 -17.74 16.32 32.90
C GLY A 42 -18.46 15.16 32.22
N ILE A 43 -17.80 14.56 31.24
CA ILE A 43 -18.28 13.32 30.61
C ILE A 43 -18.37 12.20 31.64
N ASP A 44 -17.49 12.21 32.65
CA ASP A 44 -17.45 11.21 33.71
C ASP A 44 -18.73 11.24 34.57
N ASP A 45 -19.30 12.43 34.81
CA ASP A 45 -20.56 12.58 35.55
C ASP A 45 -21.73 11.88 34.85
N PHE A 46 -21.74 11.89 33.53
CA PHE A 46 -22.71 11.16 32.72
C PHE A 46 -22.42 9.65 32.67
N GLN A 47 -21.17 9.23 32.61
CA GLN A 47 -20.80 7.83 32.67
C GLN A 47 -21.19 7.19 34.00
N ASP A 48 -20.95 7.88 35.11
CA ASP A 48 -21.34 7.45 36.44
C ASP A 48 -22.87 7.40 36.59
N ALA A 49 -23.56 8.41 36.10
CA ALA A 49 -25.03 8.42 36.09
C ALA A 49 -25.63 7.32 35.19
N ALA A 50 -25.04 7.09 34.04
CA ALA A 50 -25.47 6.05 33.08
C ALA A 50 -25.17 4.62 33.59
N SER A 51 -24.02 4.42 34.27
CA SER A 51 -23.64 3.11 34.83
C SER A 51 -24.55 2.70 36.00
N ASN A 52 -25.10 3.67 36.74
CA ASN A 52 -26.00 3.45 37.85
C ASN A 52 -27.48 3.40 37.44
N ALA A 53 -27.82 3.75 36.20
CA ALA A 53 -29.20 3.71 35.70
C ALA A 53 -29.58 2.30 35.15
N GLU A 54 -30.86 1.93 35.39
CA GLU A 54 -31.40 0.75 34.71
C GLU A 54 -31.34 0.93 33.20
N LYS A 55 -31.06 -0.18 32.42
CA LYS A 55 -30.83 -0.14 30.98
C LYS A 55 -32.04 0.29 30.13
N GLU A 56 -33.08 0.80 30.72
CA GLU A 56 -34.22 1.38 30.02
C GLU A 56 -33.90 2.81 29.55
N LYS A 57 -34.23 3.11 28.29
CA LYS A 57 -33.96 4.42 27.68
C LYS A 57 -34.49 5.59 28.52
N GLY A 58 -35.61 5.41 29.20
CA GLY A 58 -36.20 6.44 30.07
C GLY A 58 -35.38 6.71 31.31
N ALA A 59 -34.77 5.67 31.92
CA ALA A 59 -33.91 5.82 33.09
C ALA A 59 -32.60 6.53 32.74
N LEU A 60 -32.02 6.24 31.57
CA LEU A 60 -30.81 6.93 31.07
C LEU A 60 -31.06 8.43 30.82
N VAL A 61 -32.20 8.78 30.22
CA VAL A 61 -32.58 10.20 30.02
C VAL A 61 -32.81 10.89 31.37
N ALA A 62 -33.45 10.24 32.34
CA ALA A 62 -33.66 10.79 33.68
C ALA A 62 -32.33 10.97 34.43
N ALA A 63 -31.37 10.04 34.29
CA ALA A 63 -30.03 10.14 34.86
C ALA A 63 -29.27 11.34 34.26
N ALA A 64 -29.27 11.46 32.94
CA ALA A 64 -28.65 12.61 32.25
C ALA A 64 -29.24 13.94 32.66
N LEU A 65 -30.59 14.04 32.79
CA LEU A 65 -31.25 15.25 33.27
C LEU A 65 -30.88 15.60 34.73
N ARG A 66 -30.63 14.61 35.57
CA ARG A 66 -30.14 14.87 36.93
C ARG A 66 -28.76 15.53 36.93
N VAL A 67 -27.83 15.01 36.16
CA VAL A 67 -26.49 15.59 35.99
C VAL A 67 -26.60 17.06 35.56
N PHE A 68 -27.47 17.38 34.60
CA PHE A 68 -27.71 18.75 34.16
C PHE A 68 -28.29 19.61 35.30
N VAL A 69 -29.25 19.11 36.08
CA VAL A 69 -29.86 19.85 37.21
C VAL A 69 -28.83 20.07 38.31
N ASP A 70 -28.01 19.10 38.62
CA ASP A 70 -26.96 19.21 39.63
C ASP A 70 -25.91 20.25 39.19
N ALA A 71 -25.46 20.21 37.95
CA ALA A 71 -24.52 21.18 37.38
C ALA A 71 -25.08 22.62 37.35
N ILE A 72 -26.38 22.77 37.13
CA ILE A 72 -27.05 24.09 37.20
C ILE A 72 -27.15 24.59 38.66
N SER A 73 -27.40 23.68 39.63
CA SER A 73 -27.53 24.03 41.03
C SER A 73 -26.21 24.43 41.70
N GLU A 74 -25.07 23.95 41.16
CA GLU A 74 -23.72 24.28 41.65
C GLU A 74 -23.16 25.58 41.05
N ARG A 75 -23.85 26.22 40.12
CA ARG A 75 -23.42 27.54 39.59
C ARG A 75 -23.55 28.63 40.63
N GLU A 76 -22.53 29.50 40.75
CA GLU A 76 -22.53 30.66 41.66
C GLU A 76 -23.61 31.70 41.30
N ALA A 77 -24.11 31.74 40.07
CA ALA A 77 -25.17 32.64 39.66
C ALA A 77 -26.53 31.93 39.74
N PRO A 78 -27.51 32.51 40.46
CA PRO A 78 -28.86 31.93 40.55
C PRO A 78 -29.50 31.89 39.15
N VAL A 79 -29.94 30.72 38.75
CA VAL A 79 -30.67 30.51 37.50
C VAL A 79 -32.16 30.59 37.81
N ASP A 80 -32.79 31.72 37.45
CA ASP A 80 -34.21 31.93 37.72
C ASP A 80 -35.14 30.97 36.98
N ARG A 81 -34.67 30.41 35.85
CA ARG A 81 -35.45 29.50 34.99
C ARG A 81 -34.57 28.63 34.14
N VAL A 82 -34.77 27.31 34.18
CA VAL A 82 -34.19 26.36 33.23
C VAL A 82 -35.00 26.43 31.94
N ASP A 83 -34.41 26.96 30.90
CA ASP A 83 -35.01 27.03 29.57
C ASP A 83 -34.24 26.18 28.54
N LYS A 84 -34.80 26.11 27.35
CA LYS A 84 -34.19 25.32 26.25
C LYS A 84 -32.78 25.81 25.90
N TYR A 85 -32.53 27.12 25.93
CA TYR A 85 -31.25 27.71 25.58
C TYR A 85 -30.14 27.28 26.55
N LEU A 86 -30.44 27.18 27.83
CA LEU A 86 -29.49 26.71 28.84
C LEU A 86 -29.15 25.23 28.63
N LEU A 87 -30.14 24.41 28.28
CA LEU A 87 -29.89 23.00 27.94
C LEU A 87 -29.08 22.87 26.65
N ASP A 88 -29.41 23.62 25.63
CA ASP A 88 -28.68 23.63 24.34
C ASP A 88 -27.21 24.08 24.57
N ASP A 89 -26.94 25.04 25.43
CA ASP A 89 -25.59 25.50 25.82
C ASP A 89 -24.79 24.39 26.54
N LEU A 90 -25.42 23.73 27.52
CA LEU A 90 -24.78 22.59 28.21
C LEU A 90 -24.49 21.41 27.29
N VAL A 91 -25.40 21.07 26.36
CA VAL A 91 -25.17 20.06 25.34
C VAL A 91 -24.01 20.44 24.43
N ALA A 92 -23.96 21.72 24.01
CA ALA A 92 -22.85 22.21 23.17
C ALA A 92 -21.50 22.14 23.88
N GLN A 93 -21.45 22.40 25.21
CA GLN A 93 -20.23 22.26 26.00
C GLN A 93 -19.75 20.80 26.07
N ILE A 94 -20.67 19.85 26.22
CA ILE A 94 -20.34 18.41 26.20
C ILE A 94 -19.90 17.97 24.81
N ASP A 95 -20.62 18.38 23.76
CA ASP A 95 -20.22 18.08 22.37
C ASP A 95 -18.80 18.60 22.07
N GLN A 96 -18.45 19.78 22.61
CA GLN A 96 -17.13 20.35 22.49
C GLN A 96 -16.06 19.54 23.24
N GLN A 97 -16.37 19.02 24.44
CA GLN A 97 -15.44 18.15 25.18
C GLN A 97 -15.22 16.83 24.42
N ILE A 98 -16.31 16.20 23.98
CA ILE A 98 -16.24 14.97 23.17
C ILE A 98 -15.42 15.20 21.89
N SER A 99 -15.64 16.32 21.21
CA SER A 99 -14.91 16.68 19.99
C SER A 99 -13.40 16.78 20.25
N ARG A 100 -12.98 17.45 21.33
CA ARG A 100 -11.57 17.55 21.72
C ARG A 100 -10.94 16.19 22.02
N GLN A 101 -11.68 15.30 22.71
CA GLN A 101 -11.20 13.95 22.98
C GLN A 101 -11.08 13.14 21.70
N LEU A 102 -12.07 13.24 20.80
CA LEU A 102 -12.01 12.56 19.49
C LEU A 102 -10.85 13.07 18.65
N ASP A 103 -10.62 14.38 18.61
CA ASP A 103 -9.47 14.96 17.91
C ASP A 103 -8.16 14.44 18.45
N ALA A 104 -8.01 14.38 19.80
CA ALA A 104 -6.81 13.83 20.42
C ALA A 104 -6.57 12.34 20.05
N ILE A 105 -7.63 11.55 19.91
CA ILE A 105 -7.55 10.15 19.50
C ILE A 105 -7.25 10.04 17.99
N LEU A 106 -8.00 10.76 17.15
CA LEU A 106 -7.89 10.69 15.70
C LEU A 106 -6.54 11.19 15.19
N HIS A 107 -5.94 12.16 15.87
CA HIS A 107 -4.63 12.72 15.51
C HIS A 107 -3.46 12.06 16.25
N HIS A 108 -3.71 11.03 17.09
CA HIS A 108 -2.65 10.27 17.72
C HIS A 108 -1.93 9.38 16.70
N ASP A 109 -0.60 9.41 16.62
CA ASP A 109 0.22 8.75 15.59
C ASP A 109 -0.14 7.27 15.41
N ARG A 110 -0.20 6.52 16.52
CA ARG A 110 -0.55 5.08 16.46
C ARG A 110 -1.95 4.81 15.94
N PHE A 111 -2.91 5.71 16.22
CA PHE A 111 -4.26 5.58 15.71
C PHE A 111 -4.30 5.90 14.21
N GLN A 112 -3.59 6.95 13.79
CA GLN A 112 -3.46 7.29 12.37
C GLN A 112 -2.80 6.17 11.57
N GLU A 113 -1.75 5.52 12.09
CA GLU A 113 -1.13 4.36 11.46
C GLU A 113 -2.12 3.20 11.27
N LEU A 114 -2.90 2.90 12.31
CA LEU A 114 -3.92 1.85 12.25
C LEU A 114 -5.04 2.22 11.27
N GLU A 115 -5.59 3.42 11.37
CA GLU A 115 -6.65 3.90 10.48
C GLU A 115 -6.16 3.96 9.03
N SER A 116 -4.94 4.44 8.78
CA SER A 116 -4.29 4.47 7.48
C SER A 116 -4.22 3.08 6.84
N SER A 117 -3.80 2.08 7.62
CA SER A 117 -3.69 0.70 7.16
C SER A 117 -5.05 0.11 6.74
N TRP A 118 -6.07 0.30 7.59
CA TRP A 118 -7.42 -0.21 7.31
C TRP A 118 -8.10 0.53 6.16
N ARG A 119 -7.93 1.85 6.06
CA ARG A 119 -8.49 2.63 4.96
C ARG A 119 -7.76 2.36 3.65
N GLY A 120 -6.46 2.14 3.68
CA GLY A 120 -5.70 1.71 2.52
C GLY A 120 -6.18 0.35 2.01
N LEU A 121 -6.35 -0.64 2.89
CA LEU A 121 -6.94 -1.92 2.53
C LEU A 121 -8.37 -1.76 1.98
N LYS A 122 -9.20 -0.97 2.66
CA LYS A 122 -10.56 -0.66 2.21
C LYS A 122 -10.57 -0.02 0.82
N PHE A 123 -9.63 0.87 0.51
CA PHE A 123 -9.49 1.51 -0.80
C PHE A 123 -9.33 0.48 -1.92
N VAL A 124 -8.53 -0.57 -1.70
CA VAL A 124 -8.34 -1.66 -2.67
C VAL A 124 -9.58 -2.54 -2.76
N VAL A 125 -10.17 -2.90 -1.60
CA VAL A 125 -11.34 -3.79 -1.53
C VAL A 125 -12.55 -3.15 -2.20
N ASP A 126 -12.84 -1.86 -1.94
CA ASP A 126 -13.98 -1.16 -2.52
C ASP A 126 -13.87 -1.02 -4.06
N ARG A 127 -12.64 -1.05 -4.60
CA ARG A 127 -12.35 -0.97 -6.03
C ARG A 127 -12.17 -2.33 -6.71
N THR A 128 -12.40 -3.42 -5.99
CA THR A 128 -12.21 -4.79 -6.49
C THR A 128 -13.57 -5.45 -6.76
N ASP A 129 -13.80 -5.91 -7.98
CA ASP A 129 -14.90 -6.82 -8.28
C ASP A 129 -14.48 -8.27 -8.06
N PHE A 130 -14.81 -8.82 -6.90
CA PHE A 130 -14.46 -10.19 -6.50
C PHE A 130 -15.14 -11.29 -7.34
N ARG A 131 -16.07 -10.95 -8.23
CA ARG A 131 -16.65 -11.88 -9.20
C ARG A 131 -15.68 -12.23 -10.34
N GLN A 132 -14.62 -11.46 -10.50
CA GLN A 132 -13.65 -11.55 -11.59
C GLN A 132 -12.38 -12.35 -11.23
N ASN A 133 -12.50 -13.33 -10.34
CA ASN A 133 -11.37 -14.18 -9.93
C ASN A 133 -10.18 -13.41 -9.32
N VAL A 134 -10.49 -12.40 -8.54
CA VAL A 134 -9.50 -11.67 -7.71
C VAL A 134 -9.64 -12.12 -6.26
N ARG A 135 -8.51 -12.40 -5.60
CA ARG A 135 -8.46 -12.74 -4.17
C ARG A 135 -7.50 -11.79 -3.48
N ILE A 136 -7.93 -11.28 -2.34
CA ILE A 136 -7.11 -10.47 -1.44
C ILE A 136 -7.00 -11.22 -0.12
N GLU A 137 -5.77 -11.55 0.26
CA GLU A 137 -5.48 -12.15 1.55
C GLU A 137 -4.68 -11.16 2.40
N MET A 138 -4.99 -11.11 3.69
CA MET A 138 -4.31 -10.23 4.64
C MET A 138 -3.35 -11.05 5.50
N LEU A 139 -2.10 -10.61 5.56
CA LEU A 139 -1.09 -11.11 6.48
C LEU A 139 -0.88 -10.06 7.58
N ASN A 140 -1.28 -10.39 8.82
CA ASN A 140 -1.03 -9.54 9.97
C ASN A 140 0.41 -9.75 10.46
N ALA A 141 1.32 -8.91 10.00
CA ALA A 141 2.72 -8.89 10.44
C ALA A 141 3.20 -7.44 10.54
N SER A 142 3.89 -7.10 11.61
CA SER A 142 4.62 -5.83 11.67
C SER A 142 5.94 -5.93 10.90
N LYS A 143 6.52 -4.78 10.54
CA LYS A 143 7.84 -4.71 9.90
C LYS A 143 8.92 -5.39 10.76
N ASP A 144 8.87 -5.20 12.09
CA ASP A 144 9.78 -5.82 13.04
C ASP A 144 9.60 -7.33 13.13
N ALA A 145 8.36 -7.82 13.26
CA ALA A 145 8.10 -9.26 13.29
C ALA A 145 8.54 -9.96 12.00
N LEU A 146 8.42 -9.28 10.86
CA LEU A 146 8.92 -9.81 9.60
C LEU A 146 10.45 -9.87 9.57
N ARG A 147 11.13 -8.84 10.09
CA ARG A 147 12.59 -8.79 10.22
C ARG A 147 13.08 -9.91 11.14
N GLU A 148 12.52 -10.04 12.34
CA GLU A 148 12.83 -11.11 13.28
C GLU A 148 12.67 -12.49 12.64
N SER A 149 11.58 -12.71 11.90
CA SER A 149 11.35 -13.97 11.18
C SER A 149 12.45 -14.33 10.15
N PHE A 150 13.18 -13.34 9.64
CA PHE A 150 14.33 -13.58 8.76
C PHE A 150 15.64 -13.75 9.54
N GLU A 151 15.80 -13.05 10.67
CA GLU A 151 17.00 -13.11 11.52
C GLU A 151 17.07 -14.41 12.33
N ASP A 152 15.92 -14.95 12.76
CA ASP A 152 15.81 -16.16 13.56
C ASP A 152 16.12 -17.47 12.80
N VAL A 153 16.23 -17.41 11.47
CA VAL A 153 16.43 -18.60 10.66
C VAL A 153 17.79 -18.58 9.94
N PRO A 154 18.50 -19.71 9.88
CA PRO A 154 19.80 -19.78 9.20
C PRO A 154 19.66 -19.67 7.68
N GLU A 155 18.54 -20.08 7.13
CA GLU A 155 18.27 -20.07 5.69
C GLU A 155 16.94 -19.41 5.38
N LEU A 156 16.90 -18.60 4.33
CA LEU A 156 15.71 -17.86 3.87
C LEU A 156 14.48 -18.76 3.66
N ILE A 157 14.70 -19.98 3.18
CA ILE A 157 13.63 -20.96 2.91
C ILE A 157 12.87 -21.38 4.18
N GLN A 158 13.43 -21.18 5.35
CA GLN A 158 12.82 -21.50 6.63
C GLN A 158 11.99 -20.35 7.18
N SER A 159 12.07 -19.14 6.61
CA SER A 159 11.33 -17.98 7.06
C SER A 159 9.81 -18.16 6.89
N ALA A 160 9.06 -17.49 7.74
CA ALA A 160 7.59 -17.56 7.70
C ALA A 160 7.02 -17.03 6.38
N LEU A 161 7.59 -15.94 5.86
CA LEU A 161 7.16 -15.36 4.60
C LEU A 161 7.43 -16.30 3.41
N TYR A 162 8.61 -16.92 3.36
CA TYR A 162 8.94 -17.88 2.29
C TYR A 162 8.00 -19.09 2.33
N LYS A 163 7.76 -19.65 3.51
CA LYS A 163 6.82 -20.77 3.68
C LYS A 163 5.40 -20.40 3.23
N ARG A 164 4.95 -19.17 3.52
CA ARG A 164 3.61 -18.72 3.11
C ARG A 164 3.51 -18.50 1.61
N VAL A 165 4.44 -17.74 1.01
CA VAL A 165 4.34 -17.25 -0.36
C VAL A 165 4.87 -18.27 -1.38
N TYR A 166 5.96 -18.98 -1.05
CA TYR A 166 6.54 -19.98 -1.95
C TYR A 166 5.99 -21.37 -1.68
N THR A 167 6.26 -21.93 -0.49
CA THR A 167 5.92 -23.33 -0.21
C THR A 167 4.41 -23.56 -0.20
N GLY A 168 3.65 -22.68 0.45
CA GLY A 168 2.20 -22.83 0.62
C GLY A 168 1.38 -22.45 -0.60
N ALA A 169 1.81 -21.45 -1.35
CA ALA A 169 1.02 -20.91 -2.46
C ALA A 169 1.58 -21.24 -3.85
N TYR A 170 2.89 -21.31 -4.00
CA TYR A 170 3.53 -21.54 -5.29
C TYR A 170 3.93 -23.00 -5.54
N ASP A 171 4.41 -23.70 -4.51
CA ASP A 171 4.98 -25.04 -4.67
C ASP A 171 4.03 -26.19 -4.36
N GLN A 172 2.87 -25.94 -3.72
CA GLN A 172 1.89 -26.98 -3.44
C GLN A 172 0.97 -27.29 -4.65
N PRO A 173 0.66 -28.55 -4.93
CA PRO A 173 -0.31 -28.92 -5.94
C PRO A 173 -1.71 -28.36 -5.59
N GLY A 174 -2.37 -27.71 -6.56
CA GLY A 174 -3.68 -27.12 -6.41
C GLY A 174 -3.72 -25.79 -5.63
N ALA A 175 -2.58 -25.28 -5.18
CA ALA A 175 -2.50 -23.93 -4.61
C ALA A 175 -2.38 -22.88 -5.72
N ASP A 176 -2.92 -21.69 -5.43
CA ASP A 176 -2.88 -20.54 -6.32
C ASP A 176 -1.72 -19.61 -5.92
N PRO A 177 -0.73 -19.36 -6.80
CA PRO A 177 0.38 -18.47 -6.51
C PRO A 177 -0.08 -17.01 -6.36
N TYR A 178 0.50 -16.30 -5.40
CA TYR A 178 0.28 -14.86 -5.24
C TYR A 178 0.86 -14.08 -6.41
N SER A 179 0.11 -13.11 -6.91
CA SER A 179 0.55 -12.24 -8.02
C SER A 179 1.41 -11.07 -7.55
N ALA A 180 1.16 -10.57 -6.36
CA ALA A 180 1.92 -9.49 -5.73
C ALA A 180 1.77 -9.54 -4.20
N MET A 181 2.76 -9.03 -3.49
CA MET A 181 2.72 -8.69 -2.08
C MET A 181 2.62 -7.17 -1.96
N VAL A 182 1.59 -6.67 -1.29
CA VAL A 182 1.37 -5.24 -1.05
C VAL A 182 1.51 -4.98 0.44
N SER A 183 2.45 -4.11 0.82
CA SER A 183 2.67 -3.76 2.22
C SER A 183 2.22 -2.33 2.50
N ASN A 184 1.92 -2.06 3.77
CA ASN A 184 1.77 -0.69 4.30
C ASN A 184 3.05 -0.20 4.97
N TYR A 185 4.18 -0.91 4.80
CA TYR A 185 5.44 -0.52 5.41
C TYR A 185 6.03 0.69 4.70
N GLU A 186 6.51 1.62 5.50
CA GLU A 186 7.38 2.71 5.07
C GLU A 186 8.82 2.33 5.39
N PHE A 187 9.67 2.32 4.37
CA PHE A 187 11.07 1.96 4.50
C PHE A 187 11.93 3.21 4.64
N GLU A 188 12.96 3.10 5.46
CA GLU A 188 13.96 4.13 5.69
C GLU A 188 15.33 3.66 5.16
N ASN A 189 16.27 4.59 5.02
CA ASN A 189 17.64 4.24 4.64
C ASN A 189 18.45 3.76 5.85
N THR A 190 17.90 2.82 6.62
CA THR A 190 18.59 2.17 7.74
C THR A 190 19.18 0.84 7.32
N PRO A 191 20.27 0.37 7.98
CA PRO A 191 20.84 -0.95 7.69
C PRO A 191 19.83 -2.09 7.85
N GLN A 192 18.92 -1.98 8.82
CA GLN A 192 17.89 -2.97 9.11
C GLN A 192 16.86 -3.05 7.97
N ASP A 193 16.37 -1.91 7.52
CA ASP A 193 15.41 -1.85 6.43
C ASP A 193 16.01 -2.32 5.10
N MET A 194 17.28 -1.99 4.86
CA MET A 194 17.99 -2.48 3.67
C MET A 194 18.16 -4.01 3.70
N ALA A 195 18.48 -4.58 4.86
CA ALA A 195 18.57 -6.04 5.04
C ALA A 195 17.20 -6.72 4.86
N LEU A 196 16.12 -6.09 5.39
CA LEU A 196 14.76 -6.57 5.21
C LEU A 196 14.35 -6.56 3.73
N LEU A 197 14.59 -5.45 3.01
CA LEU A 197 14.30 -5.35 1.58
C LEU A 197 15.06 -6.41 0.76
N GLN A 198 16.34 -6.68 1.08
CA GLN A 198 17.12 -7.74 0.45
C GLN A 198 16.51 -9.13 0.71
N SER A 199 16.07 -9.40 1.93
CA SER A 199 15.46 -10.69 2.27
C SER A 199 14.11 -10.88 1.58
N VAL A 200 13.26 -9.86 1.60
CA VAL A 200 11.97 -9.85 0.93
C VAL A 200 12.13 -9.97 -0.59
N SER A 201 13.11 -9.28 -1.19
CA SER A 201 13.35 -9.35 -2.64
C SER A 201 13.73 -10.76 -3.10
N LYS A 202 14.51 -11.50 -2.32
CA LYS A 202 14.85 -12.90 -2.60
C LYS A 202 13.63 -13.82 -2.53
N VAL A 203 12.72 -13.60 -1.56
CA VAL A 203 11.45 -14.33 -1.50
C VAL A 203 10.57 -13.99 -2.70
N ALA A 204 10.47 -12.71 -3.05
CA ALA A 204 9.71 -12.22 -4.19
C ALA A 204 10.22 -12.79 -5.52
N SER A 205 11.54 -12.82 -5.70
CA SER A 205 12.22 -13.41 -6.86
C SER A 205 11.94 -14.91 -6.97
N SER A 206 12.12 -15.65 -5.87
CA SER A 206 11.93 -17.12 -5.84
C SER A 206 10.49 -17.52 -6.17
N SER A 207 9.50 -16.75 -5.70
CA SER A 207 8.08 -17.03 -5.91
C SER A 207 7.47 -16.36 -7.12
N HIS A 208 8.23 -15.56 -7.86
CA HIS A 208 7.74 -14.68 -8.92
C HIS A 208 6.57 -13.79 -8.45
N CYS A 209 6.66 -13.27 -7.23
CA CYS A 209 5.63 -12.48 -6.59
C CYS A 209 6.22 -11.12 -6.18
N PRO A 210 6.16 -10.09 -7.02
CA PRO A 210 6.74 -8.78 -6.70
C PRO A 210 6.20 -8.18 -5.42
N PHE A 211 7.06 -7.50 -4.68
CA PHE A 211 6.77 -6.84 -3.43
C PHE A 211 6.65 -5.32 -3.64
N LEU A 212 5.57 -4.74 -3.12
CA LEU A 212 5.31 -3.30 -3.15
C LEU A 212 5.39 -2.74 -1.73
N GLY A 213 6.24 -1.76 -1.55
CA GLY A 213 6.40 -0.99 -0.32
C GLY A 213 6.33 0.50 -0.58
N SER A 214 6.54 1.29 0.46
CA SER A 214 6.55 2.75 0.40
C SER A 214 7.80 3.31 1.04
N VAL A 215 8.19 4.51 0.63
CA VAL A 215 9.23 5.31 1.28
C VAL A 215 8.66 6.66 1.68
N GLY A 216 9.16 7.18 2.80
CA GLY A 216 8.81 8.51 3.28
C GLY A 216 10.01 9.45 3.25
N PRO A 217 9.86 10.66 3.80
CA PRO A 217 10.95 11.66 3.88
C PRO A 217 12.17 11.13 4.62
N ALA A 218 11.99 10.30 5.65
CA ALA A 218 13.08 9.71 6.44
C ALA A 218 14.03 8.85 5.59
N PHE A 219 13.54 8.22 4.51
CA PHE A 219 14.40 7.52 3.56
C PHE A 219 15.45 8.45 2.94
N PHE A 220 15.08 9.68 2.68
CA PHE A 220 15.95 10.71 2.11
C PHE A 220 16.70 11.53 3.17
N GLY A 221 16.68 11.10 4.45
CA GLY A 221 17.30 11.83 5.55
C GLY A 221 16.63 13.19 5.82
N LYS A 222 15.32 13.27 5.64
CA LYS A 222 14.52 14.48 5.86
C LYS A 222 13.43 14.21 6.86
N ASP A 223 13.11 15.21 7.69
CA ASP A 223 12.07 15.10 8.73
C ASP A 223 10.66 15.33 8.16
N SER A 224 10.56 16.05 7.04
CA SER A 224 9.27 16.36 6.44
C SER A 224 9.28 16.26 4.91
N VAL A 225 8.09 16.13 4.34
CA VAL A 225 7.88 16.07 2.89
C VAL A 225 8.21 17.40 2.23
N GLU A 226 8.00 18.53 2.93
CA GLU A 226 8.38 19.87 2.48
C GLU A 226 9.90 20.03 2.38
N GLU A 227 10.66 19.40 3.26
CA GLU A 227 12.12 19.39 3.19
C GLU A 227 12.64 18.49 2.07
N TRP A 228 12.01 17.32 1.89
CA TRP A 228 12.33 16.44 0.78
C TRP A 228 12.17 17.14 -0.57
N LYS A 229 11.10 17.89 -0.77
CA LYS A 229 10.85 18.65 -2.01
C LYS A 229 11.93 19.71 -2.32
N LYS A 230 12.67 20.16 -1.31
CA LYS A 230 13.74 21.14 -1.47
C LYS A 230 15.08 20.53 -1.90
N ILE A 231 15.19 19.20 -2.05
CA ILE A 231 16.39 18.54 -2.56
C ILE A 231 16.58 18.98 -4.02
N PRO A 232 17.66 19.68 -4.36
CA PRO A 232 17.83 20.27 -5.70
C PRO A 232 18.17 19.23 -6.77
N ASP A 233 18.86 18.17 -6.40
CA ASP A 233 19.30 17.07 -7.26
C ASP A 233 19.21 15.78 -6.46
N LEU A 234 18.17 15.00 -6.73
CA LEU A 234 17.89 13.76 -6.03
C LEU A 234 18.91 12.67 -6.38
N ALA A 235 19.41 12.66 -7.62
CA ALA A 235 20.41 11.70 -8.07
C ALA A 235 21.74 11.92 -7.37
N ALA A 236 22.20 13.17 -7.27
CA ALA A 236 23.40 13.52 -6.52
C ALA A 236 23.24 13.19 -5.03
N HIS A 237 22.07 13.47 -4.44
CA HIS A 237 21.79 13.16 -3.04
C HIS A 237 21.90 11.66 -2.75
N LEU A 238 21.28 10.81 -3.57
CA LEU A 238 21.31 9.35 -3.40
C LEU A 238 22.64 8.70 -3.83
N SER A 239 23.55 9.45 -4.46
CA SER A 239 24.90 8.95 -4.81
C SER A 239 25.91 9.08 -3.67
N THR A 240 25.53 9.71 -2.54
CA THR A 240 26.41 9.87 -1.37
C THR A 240 26.70 8.54 -0.68
N THR A 241 27.75 8.53 0.15
CA THR A 241 28.19 7.34 0.90
C THR A 241 27.12 6.79 1.84
N ASP A 242 26.21 7.61 2.31
CA ASP A 242 25.14 7.24 3.21
C ASP A 242 24.14 6.27 2.53
N TYR A 243 24.03 6.32 1.20
CA TYR A 243 23.20 5.44 0.39
C TYR A 243 23.97 4.26 -0.25
N ALA A 244 25.19 3.97 0.20
CA ALA A 244 26.00 2.89 -0.38
C ALA A 244 25.29 1.53 -0.35
N LYS A 245 24.59 1.20 0.75
CA LYS A 245 23.82 -0.04 0.87
C LYS A 245 22.61 -0.06 -0.07
N TRP A 246 21.90 1.05 -0.19
CA TRP A 246 20.82 1.21 -1.15
C TRP A 246 21.30 1.02 -2.58
N ASN A 247 22.37 1.69 -2.97
CA ASN A 247 22.93 1.56 -4.31
C ASN A 247 23.43 0.15 -4.61
N SER A 248 24.07 -0.51 -3.64
CA SER A 248 24.46 -1.92 -3.77
C SER A 248 23.25 -2.85 -3.90
N PHE A 249 22.16 -2.60 -3.17
CA PHE A 249 20.93 -3.38 -3.31
C PHE A 249 20.32 -3.21 -4.72
N ARG A 250 20.30 -2.01 -5.26
CA ARG A 250 19.78 -1.71 -6.60
C ARG A 250 20.55 -2.45 -7.73
N GLU A 251 21.79 -2.82 -7.50
CA GLU A 251 22.62 -3.58 -8.46
C GLU A 251 22.31 -5.07 -8.45
N THR A 252 21.57 -5.57 -7.45
CA THR A 252 21.20 -6.99 -7.39
C THR A 252 20.09 -7.34 -8.36
N GLU A 253 20.07 -8.58 -8.85
CA GLU A 253 19.01 -9.06 -9.74
C GLU A 253 17.64 -9.14 -9.05
N ASP A 254 17.61 -9.47 -7.76
CA ASP A 254 16.37 -9.61 -6.99
C ASP A 254 15.65 -8.28 -6.78
N ALA A 255 16.37 -7.15 -6.84
CA ALA A 255 15.81 -5.81 -6.68
C ALA A 255 14.75 -5.46 -7.75
N ARG A 256 14.72 -6.19 -8.89
CA ARG A 256 13.66 -6.05 -9.92
C ARG A 256 12.28 -6.44 -9.42
N TYR A 257 12.20 -7.26 -8.37
CA TYR A 257 10.93 -7.70 -7.78
C TYR A 257 10.43 -6.78 -6.66
N VAL A 258 11.06 -5.63 -6.48
CA VAL A 258 10.65 -4.64 -5.47
C VAL A 258 10.23 -3.34 -6.14
N GLY A 259 9.08 -2.81 -5.74
CA GLY A 259 8.60 -1.47 -6.11
C GLY A 259 8.38 -0.64 -4.86
N LEU A 260 8.87 0.60 -4.84
CA LEU A 260 8.73 1.53 -3.72
C LEU A 260 7.99 2.79 -4.18
N THR A 261 6.82 3.01 -3.60
CA THR A 261 5.94 4.13 -3.92
C THR A 261 6.16 5.31 -2.99
N PHE A 262 5.85 6.52 -3.46
CA PHE A 262 5.72 7.75 -2.67
C PHE A 262 5.07 8.84 -3.55
N PRO A 263 4.65 9.98 -3.02
CA PRO A 263 4.29 10.25 -1.64
C PRO A 263 3.01 9.51 -1.24
N ARG A 264 2.61 9.67 0.01
CA ARG A 264 1.34 9.16 0.51
C ARG A 264 0.17 9.93 -0.11
N PHE A 265 -1.02 9.33 -0.06
CA PHE A 265 -2.28 9.95 -0.49
C PHE A 265 -3.23 10.14 0.68
N MET A 266 -4.14 11.08 0.58
CA MET A 266 -5.17 11.32 1.58
C MET A 266 -6.16 10.15 1.61
N ALA A 267 -6.27 9.46 2.75
CA ALA A 267 -7.09 8.27 2.89
C ALA A 267 -8.56 8.58 3.21
N ARG A 268 -8.84 9.75 3.80
CA ARG A 268 -10.18 10.26 4.05
C ARG A 268 -10.17 11.78 4.15
N LEU A 269 -11.34 12.36 3.95
CA LEU A 269 -11.59 13.76 4.32
C LEU A 269 -11.70 13.89 5.84
N PRO A 270 -11.34 15.05 6.43
CA PRO A 270 -11.70 15.38 7.79
C PRO A 270 -13.22 15.25 8.00
N TYR A 271 -13.63 14.83 9.19
CA TYR A 271 -15.05 14.78 9.54
C TYR A 271 -15.61 16.20 9.71
N GLY A 272 -16.80 16.43 9.20
CA GLY A 272 -17.46 17.73 9.31
C GLY A 272 -18.73 17.80 8.50
N PRO A 273 -19.57 18.84 8.71
CA PRO A 273 -20.87 18.95 8.05
C PRO A 273 -20.77 19.10 6.52
N GLU A 274 -19.70 19.74 6.03
CA GLU A 274 -19.47 19.95 4.59
C GLU A 274 -18.71 18.77 3.92
N THR A 275 -18.17 17.85 4.70
CA THR A 275 -17.33 16.75 4.22
C THR A 275 -17.95 15.39 4.52
N VAL A 276 -17.62 14.82 5.70
CA VAL A 276 -18.15 13.53 6.16
C VAL A 276 -18.94 13.77 7.46
N PRO A 277 -20.26 14.01 7.39
CA PRO A 277 -21.05 14.36 8.56
C PRO A 277 -21.17 13.17 9.52
N VAL A 278 -20.97 13.46 10.81
CA VAL A 278 -21.22 12.51 11.90
C VAL A 278 -22.68 12.63 12.34
N LYS A 279 -23.38 11.49 12.43
CA LYS A 279 -24.82 11.49 12.75
C LYS A 279 -25.13 11.58 14.24
N ALA A 280 -24.17 11.25 15.10
CA ALA A 280 -24.39 11.15 16.55
C ALA A 280 -24.51 12.53 17.21
N PHE A 281 -23.67 13.47 16.80
CA PHE A 281 -23.62 14.86 17.30
C PHE A 281 -22.92 15.77 16.28
N GLY A 282 -22.90 17.06 16.53
CA GLY A 282 -22.33 18.07 15.61
C GLY A 282 -20.79 18.09 15.65
N TYR A 283 -20.15 16.98 15.30
CA TYR A 283 -18.70 16.88 15.28
C TYR A 283 -18.09 17.50 14.01
N GLU A 284 -17.09 18.33 14.21
CA GLU A 284 -16.23 18.89 13.18
C GLU A 284 -14.78 18.70 13.62
N GLU A 285 -14.02 17.93 12.82
CA GLU A 285 -12.62 17.63 13.08
C GLU A 285 -11.77 18.88 12.88
N GLU A 286 -10.98 19.27 13.88
CA GLU A 286 -10.17 20.47 13.84
C GLU A 286 -8.94 20.30 12.94
N VAL A 287 -9.13 20.43 11.63
CA VAL A 287 -8.07 20.32 10.63
C VAL A 287 -8.08 21.55 9.74
N THR A 288 -7.03 22.35 9.82
CA THR A 288 -6.77 23.46 8.90
C THR A 288 -5.88 22.99 7.76
N GLY A 289 -5.96 23.66 6.60
CA GLY A 289 -5.15 23.27 5.43
C GLY A 289 -3.64 23.29 5.64
N GLU A 290 -3.17 24.00 6.65
CA GLU A 290 -1.76 24.11 7.04
C GLU A 290 -1.31 22.94 7.94
N ASP A 291 -2.22 22.29 8.63
CA ASP A 291 -1.95 21.20 9.58
C ASP A 291 -1.72 19.87 8.86
N HIS A 292 -0.58 19.75 8.17
CA HIS A 292 -0.26 18.56 7.38
C HIS A 292 -0.37 17.25 8.18
N GLY A 293 0.11 17.21 9.41
CA GLY A 293 0.11 16.03 10.27
C GLY A 293 -1.27 15.61 10.79
N ARG A 294 -2.29 16.49 10.74
CA ARG A 294 -3.65 16.15 11.15
C ARG A 294 -4.47 15.45 10.07
N TYR A 295 -4.05 15.56 8.80
CA TYR A 295 -4.66 14.78 7.73
C TYR A 295 -4.26 13.31 7.82
N LEU A 296 -5.18 12.44 7.47
CA LEU A 296 -4.90 11.01 7.41
C LEU A 296 -4.27 10.66 6.06
N TRP A 297 -2.99 10.33 6.09
CA TRP A 297 -2.22 9.89 4.92
C TRP A 297 -2.08 8.38 4.89
N SER A 298 -2.15 7.77 3.71
CA SER A 298 -1.94 6.33 3.50
C SER A 298 -0.97 6.08 2.35
N ASN A 299 -0.31 4.93 2.36
CA ASN A 299 0.73 4.60 1.40
C ASN A 299 0.19 4.46 -0.02
N ALA A 300 0.92 5.02 -0.99
CA ALA A 300 0.58 4.94 -2.40
C ALA A 300 0.67 3.51 -3.00
N THR A 301 1.13 2.52 -2.24
CA THR A 301 1.05 1.11 -2.60
C THR A 301 -0.39 0.64 -2.80
N PHE A 302 -1.35 1.14 -2.01
CA PHE A 302 -2.75 0.76 -2.13
C PHE A 302 -3.41 1.25 -3.43
N PRO A 303 -3.27 2.53 -3.85
CA PRO A 303 -3.71 2.96 -5.17
C PRO A 303 -3.05 2.20 -6.32
N LEU A 304 -1.74 1.89 -6.21
CA LEU A 304 -1.06 1.08 -7.22
C LEU A 304 -1.64 -0.34 -7.29
N ALA A 305 -1.92 -0.96 -6.15
CA ALA A 305 -2.58 -2.26 -6.08
C ALA A 305 -3.99 -2.22 -6.68
N ALA A 306 -4.77 -1.15 -6.44
CA ALA A 306 -6.08 -0.97 -7.06
C ALA A 306 -5.97 -0.88 -8.60
N ASN A 307 -4.99 -0.14 -9.11
CA ASN A 307 -4.72 -0.08 -10.54
C ASN A 307 -4.32 -1.45 -11.13
N MET A 308 -3.55 -2.24 -10.39
CA MET A 308 -3.22 -3.61 -10.78
C MET A 308 -4.46 -4.50 -10.89
N VAL A 309 -5.35 -4.41 -9.92
CA VAL A 309 -6.64 -5.14 -9.92
C VAL A 309 -7.50 -4.71 -11.09
N HIS A 310 -7.63 -3.40 -11.34
CA HIS A 310 -8.39 -2.85 -12.47
C HIS A 310 -7.82 -3.32 -13.82
N ALA A 311 -6.49 -3.28 -13.99
CA ALA A 311 -5.83 -3.75 -15.19
C ALA A 311 -6.11 -5.25 -15.42
N TYR A 312 -6.02 -6.06 -14.36
CA TYR A 312 -6.32 -7.49 -14.46
C TYR A 312 -7.78 -7.77 -14.81
N ILE A 313 -8.73 -7.08 -14.18
CA ILE A 313 -10.17 -7.24 -14.46
C ILE A 313 -10.50 -6.88 -15.90
N ARG A 314 -9.89 -5.79 -16.42
CA ARG A 314 -10.14 -5.30 -17.78
C ARG A 314 -9.47 -6.17 -18.85
N ASP A 315 -8.20 -6.51 -18.65
CA ASP A 315 -7.31 -7.04 -19.70
C ASP A 315 -6.90 -8.50 -19.44
N GLY A 316 -7.07 -9.02 -18.22
CA GLY A 316 -6.53 -10.31 -17.77
C GLY A 316 -5.05 -10.26 -17.37
N TRP A 317 -4.40 -9.10 -17.47
CA TRP A 317 -2.98 -8.87 -17.20
C TRP A 317 -2.77 -7.59 -16.40
N THR A 318 -1.68 -7.54 -15.62
CA THR A 318 -1.28 -6.37 -14.82
C THR A 318 -0.19 -5.54 -15.52
N VAL A 319 -0.32 -5.31 -16.82
CA VAL A 319 0.67 -4.58 -17.63
C VAL A 319 0.31 -3.09 -17.71
N GLN A 320 -0.97 -2.77 -17.86
CA GLN A 320 -1.44 -1.40 -18.00
C GLN A 320 -1.75 -0.80 -16.62
N ILE A 321 -0.71 -0.36 -15.90
CA ILE A 321 -0.79 0.19 -14.54
C ILE A 321 -0.16 1.58 -14.40
N ARG A 322 0.28 2.18 -15.51
CA ARG A 322 0.95 3.49 -15.54
C ARG A 322 0.46 4.34 -16.71
N GLY A 323 0.63 5.64 -16.58
CA GLY A 323 0.16 6.62 -17.57
C GLY A 323 -1.36 6.89 -17.48
N PRO A 324 -1.78 8.10 -17.84
CA PRO A 324 -3.16 8.55 -17.62
C PRO A 324 -4.19 7.81 -18.49
N GLN A 325 -3.78 7.24 -19.62
CA GLN A 325 -4.67 6.49 -20.53
C GLN A 325 -4.47 4.97 -20.44
N SER A 326 -3.37 4.52 -19.81
CA SER A 326 -2.99 3.10 -19.74
C SER A 326 -3.04 2.57 -18.30
N GLY A 327 -4.05 2.98 -17.53
CA GLY A 327 -4.38 2.40 -16.22
C GLY A 327 -3.58 2.95 -15.03
N GLY A 328 -2.74 3.99 -15.22
CA GLY A 328 -2.02 4.63 -14.12
C GLY A 328 -2.83 5.66 -13.33
N LYS A 329 -4.04 6.01 -13.81
CA LYS A 329 -4.91 6.99 -13.19
C LYS A 329 -5.54 6.44 -11.91
N VAL A 330 -5.54 7.25 -10.86
CA VAL A 330 -6.20 6.99 -9.58
C VAL A 330 -7.29 8.03 -9.41
N GLU A 331 -8.53 7.63 -9.60
CA GLU A 331 -9.71 8.51 -9.57
C GLU A 331 -10.34 8.52 -8.17
N ASP A 332 -11.27 9.46 -7.97
CA ASP A 332 -12.07 9.59 -6.75
C ASP A 332 -11.22 9.69 -5.47
N LEU A 333 -10.15 10.49 -5.53
CA LEU A 333 -9.33 10.78 -4.35
C LEU A 333 -9.99 11.88 -3.51
N PRO A 334 -9.91 11.79 -2.17
CA PRO A 334 -10.39 12.83 -1.29
C PRO A 334 -9.69 14.17 -1.53
N VAL A 335 -10.46 15.24 -1.73
CA VAL A 335 -9.97 16.62 -1.89
C VAL A 335 -10.65 17.49 -0.86
N HIS A 336 -9.90 18.08 0.06
CA HIS A 336 -10.44 18.93 1.11
C HIS A 336 -10.41 20.39 0.68
N LEU A 337 -11.60 21.03 0.66
CA LEU A 337 -11.77 22.47 0.45
C LEU A 337 -11.93 23.14 1.80
N TYR A 338 -10.98 23.99 2.19
CA TYR A 338 -11.00 24.72 3.46
C TYR A 338 -10.99 26.22 3.24
N ASP A 339 -11.59 26.98 4.16
CA ASP A 339 -11.68 28.44 4.09
C ASP A 339 -10.46 29.07 4.75
N VAL A 340 -9.81 29.99 4.06
CA VAL A 340 -8.68 30.80 4.58
C VAL A 340 -9.09 32.25 4.87
N GLY A 341 -10.40 32.53 4.96
CA GLY A 341 -10.92 33.88 5.24
C GLY A 341 -10.90 34.83 4.04
N ARG A 342 -10.23 34.47 2.95
CA ARG A 342 -10.18 35.19 1.67
C ARG A 342 -10.69 34.37 0.49
N GLY A 343 -11.26 33.20 0.79
CA GLY A 343 -11.77 32.24 -0.19
C GLY A 343 -11.41 30.81 0.17
N LYS A 344 -12.01 29.86 -0.57
CA LYS A 344 -11.71 28.42 -0.37
C LYS A 344 -10.39 28.05 -1.07
N GLN A 345 -9.53 27.35 -0.34
CA GLN A 345 -8.35 26.71 -0.88
C GLN A 345 -8.54 25.18 -0.91
N MET A 346 -7.77 24.52 -1.75
CA MET A 346 -7.83 23.08 -1.94
C MET A 346 -6.58 22.41 -1.36
N LYS A 347 -6.78 21.49 -0.43
CA LYS A 347 -5.73 20.53 -0.06
C LYS A 347 -5.74 19.40 -1.08
N ILE A 348 -4.60 19.24 -1.74
CA ILE A 348 -4.43 18.21 -2.76
C ILE A 348 -4.47 16.81 -2.16
N PRO A 349 -4.91 15.80 -2.92
CA PRO A 349 -5.04 14.43 -2.42
C PRO A 349 -3.72 13.70 -2.22
N THR A 350 -2.58 14.27 -2.64
CA THR A 350 -1.24 13.76 -2.34
C THR A 350 -0.54 14.67 -1.35
N GLU A 351 0.39 14.15 -0.57
CA GLU A 351 1.13 14.94 0.43
C GLU A 351 1.83 16.15 -0.18
N VAL A 352 2.42 15.98 -1.36
CA VAL A 352 3.07 17.04 -2.12
C VAL A 352 2.77 16.92 -3.61
N PRO A 353 2.74 18.04 -4.33
CA PRO A 353 2.75 18.02 -5.78
C PRO A 353 4.14 17.64 -6.28
N ILE A 354 4.20 16.67 -7.20
CA ILE A 354 5.43 16.25 -7.87
C ILE A 354 5.41 16.82 -9.28
N SER A 355 6.46 17.56 -9.65
CA SER A 355 6.66 18.06 -11.02
C SER A 355 7.04 16.91 -11.95
N GLU A 356 6.81 17.08 -13.25
CA GLU A 356 7.19 16.10 -14.28
C GLU A 356 8.70 15.77 -14.26
N THR A 357 9.54 16.80 -14.06
CA THR A 357 10.99 16.61 -13.96
C THR A 357 11.37 15.76 -12.75
N LEU A 358 10.78 16.06 -11.58
CA LEU A 358 11.05 15.32 -10.34
C LEU A 358 10.50 13.89 -10.41
N GLU A 359 9.33 13.71 -11.07
CA GLU A 359 8.75 12.37 -11.32
C GLU A 359 9.73 11.52 -12.15
N PHE A 360 10.22 12.07 -13.26
CA PHE A 360 11.16 11.37 -14.14
C PHE A 360 12.49 11.05 -13.44
N GLU A 361 13.01 11.97 -12.66
CA GLU A 361 14.23 11.76 -11.87
C GLU A 361 14.06 10.67 -10.83
N ALA A 362 12.99 10.73 -10.04
CA ALA A 362 12.66 9.73 -9.02
C ALA A 362 12.41 8.34 -9.64
N ALA A 363 11.72 8.28 -10.77
CA ALA A 363 11.48 7.05 -11.50
C ALA A 363 12.78 6.38 -11.96
N ASN A 364 13.75 7.14 -12.47
CA ASN A 364 15.06 6.61 -12.85
C ASN A 364 15.88 6.13 -11.64
N LEU A 365 15.59 6.67 -10.47
CA LEU A 365 16.19 6.25 -9.21
C LEU A 365 15.50 5.03 -8.56
N GLY A 366 14.51 4.46 -9.22
CA GLY A 366 13.85 3.21 -8.81
C GLY A 366 12.67 3.41 -7.87
N PHE A 367 12.08 4.58 -7.88
CA PHE A 367 10.84 4.88 -7.14
C PHE A 367 9.63 4.94 -8.07
N ILE A 368 8.44 4.88 -7.49
CA ILE A 368 7.16 4.95 -8.19
C ILE A 368 6.37 6.15 -7.63
N PRO A 369 6.53 7.33 -8.25
CA PRO A 369 5.87 8.53 -7.78
C PRO A 369 4.38 8.55 -8.11
N LEU A 370 3.57 8.98 -7.14
CA LEU A 370 2.16 9.31 -7.35
C LEU A 370 2.03 10.82 -7.55
N SER A 371 1.81 11.24 -8.77
CA SER A 371 1.74 12.66 -9.15
C SER A 371 0.30 13.10 -9.33
N ILE A 372 -0.04 14.31 -8.84
CA ILE A 372 -1.36 14.89 -9.02
C ILE A 372 -1.42 15.73 -10.29
N TYR A 373 -2.58 15.73 -10.95
CA TYR A 373 -2.90 16.73 -11.96
C TYR A 373 -3.41 18.00 -11.31
N GLU A 374 -2.79 19.13 -11.62
CA GLU A 374 -3.18 20.41 -11.07
C GLU A 374 -4.66 20.74 -11.39
N GLY A 375 -5.42 21.12 -10.37
CA GLY A 375 -6.85 21.46 -10.50
C GLY A 375 -7.77 20.27 -10.78
N ARG A 376 -7.32 19.04 -10.53
CA ARG A 376 -8.10 17.80 -10.69
C ARG A 376 -8.16 17.02 -9.38
N ASP A 377 -9.14 16.14 -9.29
CA ASP A 377 -9.42 15.23 -8.19
C ASP A 377 -8.79 13.82 -8.37
N PHE A 378 -7.92 13.69 -9.36
CA PHE A 378 -7.22 12.44 -9.60
C PHE A 378 -5.69 12.62 -9.60
N ALA A 379 -5.01 11.55 -9.23
CA ALA A 379 -3.57 11.42 -9.36
C ALA A 379 -3.22 10.35 -10.40
N CYS A 380 -1.94 10.27 -10.77
CA CYS A 380 -1.50 9.31 -11.78
C CYS A 380 -0.10 8.78 -11.44
N PHE A 381 0.10 7.50 -11.64
CA PHE A 381 1.43 6.89 -11.75
C PHE A 381 1.88 6.98 -13.21
N PHE A 382 2.80 7.88 -13.53
CA PHE A 382 3.35 8.00 -14.88
C PHE A 382 4.38 6.91 -15.16
N SER A 383 5.11 6.49 -14.15
CA SER A 383 6.09 5.41 -14.19
C SER A 383 5.79 4.33 -13.16
N ALA A 384 6.27 3.12 -13.41
CA ALA A 384 6.20 1.99 -12.50
C ALA A 384 7.51 1.19 -12.61
N ASN A 385 8.59 1.79 -12.12
CA ASN A 385 9.91 1.20 -12.16
C ASN A 385 10.13 0.31 -10.94
N ALA A 386 10.86 -0.78 -11.13
CA ALA A 386 11.42 -1.52 -10.01
C ALA A 386 12.60 -0.76 -9.41
N VAL A 387 12.97 -1.16 -8.20
CA VAL A 387 14.14 -0.60 -7.49
C VAL A 387 15.44 -0.87 -8.24
N GLN A 388 15.52 -1.94 -9.03
CA GLN A 388 16.73 -2.35 -9.74
C GLN A 388 17.25 -1.24 -10.65
N LYS A 389 18.55 -0.95 -10.54
CA LYS A 389 19.26 -0.09 -11.47
C LYS A 389 19.53 -0.88 -12.77
N PRO A 390 19.02 -0.42 -13.93
CA PRO A 390 19.33 -1.06 -15.20
C PRO A 390 20.84 -1.08 -15.45
N THR A 391 21.34 -2.23 -15.88
CA THR A 391 22.74 -2.36 -16.30
C THR A 391 22.92 -1.71 -17.66
N GLU A 392 23.92 -0.85 -17.79
CA GLU A 392 24.32 -0.28 -19.06
C GLU A 392 25.38 -1.16 -19.72
N TYR A 393 25.14 -1.48 -21.00
CA TYR A 393 26.01 -2.31 -21.81
C TYR A 393 26.57 -1.47 -22.97
N ASP A 394 27.68 -1.90 -23.52
CA ASP A 394 28.26 -1.26 -24.74
C ASP A 394 27.29 -1.36 -25.93
N ASP A 395 26.45 -2.38 -25.96
CA ASP A 395 25.39 -2.53 -26.97
C ASP A 395 24.13 -1.75 -26.54
N PRO A 396 23.67 -0.76 -27.35
CA PRO A 396 22.44 -0.02 -27.06
C PRO A 396 21.20 -0.89 -26.95
N GLN A 397 21.13 -2.00 -27.71
CA GLN A 397 19.99 -2.92 -27.68
C GLN A 397 19.96 -3.73 -26.37
N ALA A 398 21.13 -4.18 -25.90
CA ALA A 398 21.24 -4.86 -24.59
C ALA A 398 20.87 -3.91 -23.44
N THR A 399 21.32 -2.64 -23.50
CA THR A 399 20.94 -1.61 -22.53
C THR A 399 19.43 -1.34 -22.54
N ALA A 400 18.80 -1.24 -23.72
CA ALA A 400 17.36 -1.08 -23.83
C ALA A 400 16.60 -2.27 -23.22
N ASN A 401 17.04 -3.49 -23.47
CA ASN A 401 16.48 -4.70 -22.86
C ASN A 401 16.63 -4.70 -21.33
N SER A 402 17.80 -4.28 -20.83
CA SER A 402 18.03 -4.14 -19.38
C SER A 402 17.06 -3.16 -18.74
N ARG A 403 16.81 -2.01 -19.38
CA ARG A 403 15.83 -1.01 -18.92
C ARG A 403 14.41 -1.59 -18.89
N ILE A 404 14.01 -2.35 -19.90
CA ILE A 404 12.70 -3.00 -19.93
C ILE A 404 12.57 -4.01 -18.79
N ASN A 405 13.60 -4.81 -18.54
CA ASN A 405 13.60 -5.80 -17.47
C ASN A 405 13.53 -5.21 -16.05
N SER A 406 13.81 -3.92 -15.89
CA SER A 406 13.66 -3.21 -14.63
C SER A 406 12.31 -2.51 -14.46
N ARG A 407 11.32 -2.76 -15.33
CA ARG A 407 9.96 -2.18 -15.25
C ARG A 407 8.99 -3.16 -14.64
N LEU A 408 8.27 -2.78 -13.60
CA LEU A 408 7.30 -3.64 -12.91
C LEU A 408 6.22 -4.22 -13.81
N PRO A 409 5.61 -3.51 -14.78
CA PRO A 409 4.62 -4.09 -15.69
C PRO A 409 5.12 -5.35 -16.40
N TYR A 410 6.37 -5.35 -16.82
CA TYR A 410 6.96 -6.52 -17.50
C TYR A 410 7.35 -7.62 -16.52
N ILE A 411 7.75 -7.26 -15.30
CA ILE A 411 7.99 -8.23 -14.23
C ILE A 411 6.69 -8.93 -13.84
N PHE A 412 5.59 -8.20 -13.67
CA PHE A 412 4.28 -8.80 -13.42
C PHE A 412 3.85 -9.74 -14.55
N LEU A 413 4.04 -9.32 -15.79
CA LEU A 413 3.74 -10.16 -16.96
C LEU A 413 4.56 -11.46 -16.97
N ALA A 414 5.88 -11.34 -16.86
CA ALA A 414 6.78 -12.49 -16.86
C ALA A 414 6.51 -13.43 -15.68
N SER A 415 6.28 -12.86 -14.49
CA SER A 415 5.91 -13.60 -13.27
C SER A 415 4.61 -14.39 -13.47
N ARG A 416 3.60 -13.78 -14.06
CA ARG A 416 2.31 -14.44 -14.30
C ARG A 416 2.43 -15.56 -15.32
N ILE A 417 3.21 -15.36 -16.38
CA ILE A 417 3.51 -16.41 -17.37
C ILE A 417 4.26 -17.57 -16.69
N ALA A 418 5.24 -17.27 -15.83
CA ALA A 418 5.96 -18.30 -15.08
C ALA A 418 5.03 -19.11 -14.15
N HIS A 419 4.05 -18.46 -13.51
CA HIS A 419 3.03 -19.15 -12.73
C HIS A 419 2.20 -20.13 -13.58
N TYR A 420 1.74 -19.72 -14.76
CA TYR A 420 1.01 -20.59 -15.66
C TYR A 420 1.87 -21.76 -16.16
N LEU A 421 3.13 -21.50 -16.51
CA LEU A 421 4.05 -22.56 -16.92
C LEU A 421 4.28 -23.58 -15.80
N LYS A 422 4.41 -23.14 -14.56
CA LYS A 422 4.54 -24.02 -13.39
C LYS A 422 3.33 -24.94 -13.26
N VAL A 423 2.11 -24.40 -13.42
CA VAL A 423 0.88 -25.19 -13.37
C VAL A 423 0.82 -26.20 -14.51
N LEU A 424 1.06 -25.76 -15.77
CA LEU A 424 1.05 -26.64 -16.95
C LEU A 424 2.10 -27.76 -16.86
N GLN A 425 3.29 -27.45 -16.36
CA GLN A 425 4.32 -28.46 -16.11
C GLN A 425 3.89 -29.49 -15.06
N ARG A 426 3.26 -29.03 -14.00
CA ARG A 426 2.78 -29.92 -12.93
C ARG A 426 1.73 -30.89 -13.43
N GLU A 427 0.84 -30.47 -14.33
CA GLU A 427 -0.17 -31.34 -14.97
C GLU A 427 0.47 -32.39 -15.89
N ASN A 428 1.65 -32.12 -16.42
CA ASN A 428 2.40 -33.07 -17.27
C ASN A 428 3.20 -34.12 -16.48
N ILE A 429 3.30 -34.01 -15.15
CA ILE A 429 4.02 -34.99 -14.33
C ILE A 429 3.32 -36.36 -14.44
N GLY A 430 4.06 -37.38 -14.78
CA GLY A 430 3.55 -38.76 -14.97
C GLY A 430 3.00 -39.03 -16.36
N ALA A 431 2.97 -38.05 -17.27
CA ALA A 431 2.64 -38.27 -18.67
C ALA A 431 3.82 -38.87 -19.42
N THR A 432 3.54 -39.69 -20.44
CA THR A 432 4.57 -40.28 -21.35
C THR A 432 4.85 -39.32 -22.50
N LYS A 433 5.32 -38.11 -22.20
CA LYS A 433 5.67 -37.08 -23.18
C LYS A 433 7.18 -36.88 -23.19
N ASP A 434 7.76 -36.72 -24.38
CA ASP A 434 9.15 -36.32 -24.55
C ASP A 434 9.31 -34.79 -24.52
N ALA A 435 10.55 -34.30 -24.45
CA ALA A 435 10.87 -32.87 -24.44
C ALA A 435 10.22 -32.10 -25.59
N GLY A 436 10.25 -32.67 -26.82
CA GLY A 436 9.69 -32.05 -28.02
C GLY A 436 8.16 -31.95 -28.00
N MET A 437 7.46 -32.93 -27.41
CA MET A 437 6.01 -32.88 -27.24
C MET A 437 5.62 -31.80 -26.24
N ILE A 438 6.31 -31.73 -25.10
CA ILE A 438 6.11 -30.70 -24.08
C ILE A 438 6.38 -29.30 -24.64
N GLU A 439 7.50 -29.14 -25.35
CA GLU A 439 7.86 -27.88 -26.02
C GLU A 439 6.79 -27.43 -27.01
N THR A 440 6.27 -28.33 -27.83
CA THR A 440 5.21 -28.04 -28.80
C THR A 440 3.92 -27.61 -28.12
N GLU A 441 3.53 -28.28 -27.02
CA GLU A 441 2.34 -27.96 -26.25
C GLU A 441 2.45 -26.57 -25.60
N LEU A 442 3.58 -26.31 -24.94
CA LEU A 442 3.83 -25.03 -24.27
C LEU A 442 3.92 -23.87 -25.29
N ASN A 443 4.55 -24.06 -26.43
CA ASN A 443 4.61 -23.03 -27.48
C ASN A 443 3.24 -22.81 -28.14
N ARG A 444 2.39 -23.82 -28.25
CA ARG A 444 1.00 -23.65 -28.71
C ARG A 444 0.21 -22.80 -27.73
N TRP A 445 0.35 -23.05 -26.42
CA TRP A 445 -0.25 -22.23 -25.39
C TRP A 445 0.30 -20.78 -25.46
N MET A 446 1.62 -20.58 -25.52
CA MET A 446 2.26 -19.27 -25.63
C MET A 446 1.78 -18.49 -26.86
N SER A 447 1.54 -19.15 -27.98
CA SER A 447 1.05 -18.52 -29.22
C SER A 447 -0.33 -17.85 -29.03
N GLY A 448 -1.13 -18.30 -28.06
CA GLY A 448 -2.40 -17.68 -27.68
C GLY A 448 -2.25 -16.35 -26.94
N LEU A 449 -1.04 -16.00 -26.50
CA LEU A 449 -0.72 -14.73 -25.83
C LEU A 449 -0.08 -13.70 -26.76
N ILE A 450 0.20 -14.09 -27.99
CA ILE A 450 0.96 -13.30 -28.97
C ILE A 450 0.02 -12.71 -30.01
N THR A 451 0.16 -11.40 -30.27
CA THR A 451 -0.45 -10.77 -31.45
C THR A 451 0.60 -10.52 -32.52
N LYS A 452 0.33 -11.07 -33.72
CA LYS A 452 1.21 -10.92 -34.91
C LYS A 452 0.83 -9.73 -35.80
N MET A 453 -0.14 -8.91 -35.36
CA MET A 453 -0.53 -7.72 -36.13
C MET A 453 0.60 -6.69 -36.13
N PRO A 454 0.94 -6.08 -37.27
CA PRO A 454 2.02 -5.09 -37.32
C PRO A 454 1.71 -3.79 -36.53
N ASN A 455 0.44 -3.40 -36.48
CA ASN A 455 -0.05 -2.23 -35.70
C ASN A 455 -1.32 -2.62 -34.95
N PRO A 456 -1.20 -3.31 -33.81
CA PRO A 456 -2.36 -3.69 -33.02
C PRO A 456 -2.96 -2.46 -32.33
N THR A 457 -4.28 -2.47 -32.08
CA THR A 457 -4.94 -1.47 -31.24
C THR A 457 -4.55 -1.64 -29.78
N GLU A 458 -4.69 -0.59 -28.96
CA GLU A 458 -4.37 -0.64 -27.53
C GLU A 458 -5.11 -1.75 -26.80
N ASP A 459 -6.38 -1.98 -27.12
CA ASP A 459 -7.19 -3.07 -26.55
C ASP A 459 -6.63 -4.46 -26.89
N LEU A 460 -6.09 -4.63 -28.12
CA LEU A 460 -5.44 -5.87 -28.51
C LEU A 460 -4.10 -6.07 -27.83
N ILE A 461 -3.33 -5.01 -27.67
CA ILE A 461 -2.07 -5.01 -26.90
C ILE A 461 -2.33 -5.39 -25.44
N ALA A 462 -3.37 -4.82 -24.83
CA ALA A 462 -3.74 -5.11 -23.46
C ALA A 462 -4.12 -6.59 -23.27
N LYS A 463 -4.89 -7.15 -24.20
CA LYS A 463 -5.38 -8.52 -24.15
C LYS A 463 -4.33 -9.57 -24.56
N TYR A 464 -3.48 -9.23 -25.54
CA TYR A 464 -2.38 -10.06 -26.03
C TYR A 464 -1.05 -9.36 -25.79
N PRO A 465 -0.49 -9.46 -24.58
CA PRO A 465 0.60 -8.60 -24.12
C PRO A 465 1.94 -8.88 -24.80
N LEU A 466 2.06 -10.00 -25.52
CA LEU A 466 3.30 -10.40 -26.16
C LEU A 466 3.30 -10.10 -27.67
N ARG A 467 4.43 -9.54 -28.12
CA ARG A 467 4.76 -9.41 -29.52
C ARG A 467 5.36 -10.71 -30.06
N ASP A 468 6.19 -11.38 -29.25
CA ASP A 468 6.80 -12.66 -29.57
C ASP A 468 7.12 -13.43 -28.28
N GLY A 469 7.29 -14.74 -28.38
CA GLY A 469 7.67 -15.59 -27.27
C GLY A 469 7.99 -17.00 -27.72
N GLN A 470 8.96 -17.59 -27.04
CA GLN A 470 9.40 -18.95 -27.31
C GLN A 470 9.72 -19.66 -26.00
N ILE A 471 9.32 -20.91 -25.93
CA ILE A 471 9.67 -21.81 -24.84
C ILE A 471 10.54 -22.91 -25.40
N THR A 472 11.66 -23.18 -24.75
CA THR A 472 12.57 -24.29 -25.06
C THR A 472 12.57 -25.27 -23.90
N VAL A 473 12.54 -26.56 -24.22
CA VAL A 473 12.54 -27.65 -23.24
C VAL A 473 13.75 -28.55 -23.50
N GLU A 474 14.63 -28.63 -22.52
CA GLU A 474 15.87 -29.40 -22.60
C GLU A 474 15.88 -30.53 -21.60
N ASP A 475 16.41 -31.69 -21.96
CA ASP A 475 16.67 -32.80 -21.07
C ASP A 475 17.76 -32.42 -20.06
N VAL A 476 17.60 -32.79 -18.81
CA VAL A 476 18.63 -32.63 -17.78
C VAL A 476 19.49 -33.89 -17.78
N GLU A 477 20.67 -33.84 -18.41
CA GLU A 477 21.58 -34.98 -18.56
C GLU A 477 21.92 -35.70 -17.24
N SER A 478 21.97 -34.95 -16.12
CA SER A 478 22.27 -35.52 -14.81
C SER A 478 21.10 -36.27 -14.17
N ASN A 479 19.84 -36.03 -14.60
CA ASN A 479 18.63 -36.60 -14.02
C ASN A 479 17.64 -37.01 -15.13
N PRO A 480 17.68 -38.26 -15.63
CA PRO A 480 16.76 -38.74 -16.66
C PRO A 480 15.29 -38.58 -16.21
N GLY A 481 14.46 -37.99 -17.08
CA GLY A 481 13.06 -37.71 -16.81
C GLY A 481 12.80 -36.32 -16.17
N PHE A 482 13.85 -35.54 -15.98
CA PHE A 482 13.71 -34.11 -15.60
C PHE A 482 13.99 -33.24 -16.83
N TYR A 483 13.14 -32.21 -16.97
CA TYR A 483 13.24 -31.25 -18.07
C TYR A 483 13.55 -29.86 -17.50
N ARG A 484 14.42 -29.13 -18.20
CA ARG A 484 14.63 -27.69 -17.96
C ARG A 484 13.80 -26.92 -18.96
N VAL A 485 12.94 -26.05 -18.47
CA VAL A 485 12.14 -25.17 -19.32
C VAL A 485 12.70 -23.77 -19.24
N SER A 486 13.07 -23.22 -20.37
CA SER A 486 13.54 -21.85 -20.55
C SER A 486 12.53 -21.07 -21.37
N MET A 487 12.23 -19.84 -20.95
CA MET A 487 11.25 -18.98 -21.57
C MET A 487 11.90 -17.69 -22.03
N MET A 488 11.68 -17.33 -23.28
CA MET A 488 11.96 -16.01 -23.84
C MET A 488 10.63 -15.35 -24.19
N VAL A 489 10.41 -14.13 -23.70
CA VAL A 489 9.20 -13.34 -24.01
C VAL A 489 9.59 -11.95 -24.46
N MET A 490 8.90 -11.45 -25.46
CA MET A 490 9.03 -10.10 -25.98
C MET A 490 7.69 -9.38 -25.83
N PRO A 491 7.51 -8.52 -24.82
CA PRO A 491 6.28 -7.76 -24.64
C PRO A 491 6.14 -6.66 -25.70
N HIS A 492 4.93 -6.12 -25.82
CA HIS A 492 4.74 -4.85 -26.52
C HIS A 492 5.31 -3.73 -25.68
N PHE A 493 6.06 -2.82 -26.32
CA PHE A 493 6.69 -1.69 -25.63
C PHE A 493 5.66 -0.59 -25.37
N GLN A 494 5.66 -0.08 -24.16
CA GLN A 494 4.95 1.13 -23.79
C GLN A 494 5.88 2.33 -23.98
N ILE A 495 5.31 3.49 -24.33
CA ILE A 495 6.07 4.74 -24.43
C ILE A 495 6.53 5.13 -23.02
N GLU A 496 7.86 5.29 -22.85
CA GLU A 496 8.46 5.66 -21.55
C GLU A 496 8.57 7.16 -21.36
N GLY A 497 8.71 7.91 -22.45
CA GLY A 497 8.79 9.36 -22.49
C GLY A 497 8.93 9.84 -23.93
N MET A 498 8.59 11.09 -24.19
CA MET A 498 8.79 11.76 -25.47
C MET A 498 9.65 12.97 -25.26
N ASP A 499 10.83 12.99 -25.90
CA ASP A 499 11.66 14.20 -25.99
C ASP A 499 11.18 15.01 -27.20
N ILE A 500 10.50 16.14 -26.91
CA ILE A 500 9.95 17.02 -27.95
C ILE A 500 10.93 18.17 -28.15
N ASN A 501 11.81 18.04 -29.13
CA ASN A 501 12.65 19.13 -29.58
C ASN A 501 11.83 20.15 -30.40
N LEU A 502 11.31 21.16 -29.76
CA LEU A 502 10.63 22.29 -30.40
C LEU A 502 11.66 23.24 -31.02
N SER A 503 12.14 22.95 -32.21
CA SER A 503 12.94 23.89 -32.99
C SER A 503 12.02 24.85 -33.74
N LEU A 504 11.80 26.05 -33.20
CA LEU A 504 11.19 27.18 -33.91
C LEU A 504 12.15 27.69 -35.01
N VAL A 505 12.03 27.12 -36.20
CA VAL A 505 12.72 27.72 -37.38
C VAL A 505 11.88 28.90 -37.85
N GLY A 506 12.12 30.05 -37.25
CA GLY A 506 11.64 31.32 -37.78
C GLY A 506 12.32 31.64 -39.10
N LYS A 507 11.69 31.43 -40.26
CA LYS A 507 12.11 32.05 -41.50
C LYS A 507 11.87 33.57 -41.40
N MET A 508 12.92 34.36 -41.14
CA MET A 508 12.83 35.78 -41.37
C MET A 508 12.56 36.02 -42.87
N PRO A 509 11.55 36.82 -43.23
CA PRO A 509 11.42 37.26 -44.61
C PRO A 509 12.64 38.08 -44.96
N LYS A 510 13.33 37.73 -46.05
CA LYS A 510 14.37 38.61 -46.64
C LYS A 510 13.72 39.92 -47.00
N ALA A 511 14.20 41.03 -46.40
CA ALA A 511 13.91 42.37 -46.85
C ALA A 511 14.36 42.49 -48.32
N LYS A 512 13.44 43.00 -49.16
CA LYS A 512 13.74 43.41 -50.53
C LYS A 512 14.51 44.70 -50.53
#